data_2898709225d97b60a4baccb14929ff6c
#
_entry.id   2898709225d97b60a4baccb14929ff6c
#
_cell.length_a   1.000
_cell.length_b   1.000
_cell.length_c   1.000
_cell.angle_alpha   90.00
_cell.angle_beta   90.00
_cell.angle_gamma   90.00
#
_symmetry.space_group_name_H-M   'P 1'
#
loop_
_entity.id
_entity.type
_entity.pdbx_description
1 polymer ?
#
loop_
_entity_poly.entity_id
_entity_poly.type
_entity_poly.pdbx_seq_one_letter_code
_entity_poly.pdbx_strand_id
1 'polypeptide(L)'
;MTTLDILKKTRAARSSLAALDETAKNRILLAMAEALMAAEGDILAENDADMTAARGHINDVMLDRLRLDHDRLAGMAEGVRAIAALPDHTGRVLAEVHRPNGLVVRKVQVPLGLVSIIYESRPNVTSDAAALAVKSGNVCVLRSGREAHRSACAIVKALKSGIAQGGGDPEILNIVDDITHQSATDIMTAKGLVDLLIPRGGAGLIRACVEGASVPCIETGTGICHVYVDKAADLDKALAIVENAKTSRPSVCNAEEVLLVHSAVAAEFLPRLKKRLVDDRAAAGKTPVELRLDERAAAIIPGTPAGERDFDTEFLNYILAVAVVDSVEQAVAHILTHSTGHSEAIVTEDPAAAEVFVSGTDSAAVYVNASTRFTDGGEFGLGCEMGISTQKLHARGPMGLDELSTYKYVVLGSGQIR
;
A
#
# COMPACT_ATOMS: atom_id res chain seq x y z
N MET A 1 3.25 -28.04 10.42
CA MET A 1 3.97 -28.11 9.12
C MET A 1 5.08 -27.06 9.17
N THR A 2 6.30 -27.33 8.66
CA THR A 2 7.34 -26.28 8.65
C THR A 2 7.02 -25.20 7.61
N THR A 3 7.61 -24.00 7.77
CA THR A 3 7.47 -22.91 6.78
C THR A 3 7.86 -23.37 5.37
N LEU A 4 8.97 -24.12 5.26
CA LEU A 4 9.44 -24.63 3.97
C LEU A 4 8.49 -25.66 3.35
N ASP A 5 7.82 -26.49 4.15
CA ASP A 5 6.83 -27.44 3.65
C ASP A 5 5.59 -26.72 3.09
N ILE A 6 5.15 -25.65 3.77
CA ILE A 6 4.05 -24.80 3.30
C ILE A 6 4.41 -24.14 1.97
N LEU A 7 5.61 -23.56 1.86
CA LEU A 7 6.10 -22.96 0.61
C LEU A 7 6.14 -23.97 -0.55
N LYS A 8 6.68 -25.17 -0.31
CA LYS A 8 6.73 -26.25 -1.32
C LYS A 8 5.34 -26.67 -1.76
N LYS A 9 4.42 -26.88 -0.81
CA LYS A 9 3.04 -27.29 -1.07
C LYS A 9 2.30 -26.24 -1.90
N THR A 10 2.41 -24.95 -1.52
CA THR A 10 1.79 -23.86 -2.25
C THR A 10 2.38 -23.72 -3.66
N ARG A 11 3.71 -23.82 -3.78
CA ARG A 11 4.36 -23.76 -5.09
C ARG A 11 3.91 -24.90 -6.02
N ALA A 12 3.71 -26.09 -5.50
CA ALA A 12 3.21 -27.23 -6.28
C ALA A 12 1.80 -27.01 -6.85
N ALA A 13 0.95 -26.25 -6.13
CA ALA A 13 -0.40 -25.89 -6.58
C ALA A 13 -0.42 -24.84 -7.71
N ARG A 14 0.71 -24.23 -8.09
CA ARG A 14 0.78 -23.20 -9.14
C ARG A 14 0.18 -23.67 -10.48
N SER A 15 0.38 -24.91 -10.86
CA SER A 15 -0.13 -25.46 -12.13
C SER A 15 -1.66 -25.51 -12.17
N SER A 16 -2.33 -25.75 -11.03
CA SER A 16 -3.79 -25.77 -10.95
C SER A 16 -4.38 -24.38 -11.22
N LEU A 17 -3.75 -23.32 -10.70
CA LEU A 17 -4.18 -21.93 -10.94
C LEU A 17 -3.86 -21.48 -12.37
N ALA A 18 -2.68 -21.83 -12.89
CA ALA A 18 -2.26 -21.49 -14.26
C ALA A 18 -3.15 -22.09 -15.36
N ALA A 19 -3.90 -23.15 -15.06
CA ALA A 19 -4.84 -23.80 -15.98
C ALA A 19 -6.20 -23.09 -16.03
N LEU A 20 -6.48 -22.13 -15.15
CA LEU A 20 -7.77 -21.44 -15.05
C LEU A 20 -7.85 -20.26 -15.99
N ASP A 21 -9.00 -20.13 -16.66
CA ASP A 21 -9.37 -18.93 -17.40
C ASP A 21 -9.93 -17.83 -16.47
N GLU A 22 -10.20 -16.66 -17.03
CA GLU A 22 -10.78 -15.53 -16.29
C GLU A 22 -12.11 -15.88 -15.62
N THR A 23 -12.97 -16.61 -16.30
CA THR A 23 -14.30 -16.99 -15.77
C THR A 23 -14.16 -17.87 -14.53
N ALA A 24 -13.25 -18.84 -14.56
CA ALA A 24 -12.98 -19.73 -13.43
C ALA A 24 -12.34 -18.96 -12.25
N LYS A 25 -11.39 -18.06 -12.50
CA LYS A 25 -10.81 -17.19 -11.47
C LYS A 25 -11.87 -16.30 -10.84
N ASN A 26 -12.72 -15.66 -11.63
CA ASN A 26 -13.79 -14.80 -11.12
C ASN A 26 -14.80 -15.57 -10.26
N ARG A 27 -15.17 -16.79 -10.66
CA ARG A 27 -16.04 -17.66 -9.86
C ARG A 27 -15.41 -18.00 -8.51
N ILE A 28 -14.10 -18.29 -8.47
CA ILE A 28 -13.37 -18.53 -7.23
C ILE A 28 -13.39 -17.29 -6.34
N LEU A 29 -13.08 -16.11 -6.88
CA LEU A 29 -13.07 -14.85 -6.13
C LEU A 29 -14.44 -14.51 -5.55
N LEU A 30 -15.51 -14.68 -6.31
CA LEU A 30 -16.87 -14.45 -5.81
C LEU A 30 -17.22 -15.44 -4.67
N ALA A 31 -16.85 -16.72 -4.81
CA ALA A 31 -17.02 -17.70 -3.75
C ALA A 31 -16.15 -17.39 -2.51
N MET A 32 -14.95 -16.83 -2.68
CA MET A 32 -14.13 -16.34 -1.56
C MET A 32 -14.82 -15.20 -0.81
N ALA A 33 -15.44 -14.24 -1.50
CA ALA A 33 -16.19 -13.14 -0.89
C ALA A 33 -17.40 -13.63 -0.09
N GLU A 34 -18.14 -14.59 -0.65
CA GLU A 34 -19.29 -15.22 0.04
C GLU A 34 -18.85 -16.02 1.27
N ALA A 35 -17.74 -16.75 1.16
CA ALA A 35 -17.19 -17.53 2.27
C ALA A 35 -16.70 -16.66 3.43
N LEU A 36 -16.16 -15.46 3.15
CA LEU A 36 -15.79 -14.48 4.19
C LEU A 36 -17.03 -14.07 4.99
N MET A 37 -18.11 -13.71 4.33
CA MET A 37 -19.34 -13.31 5.01
C MET A 37 -20.01 -14.48 5.75
N ALA A 38 -20.00 -15.67 5.18
CA ALA A 38 -20.53 -16.87 5.82
C ALA A 38 -19.74 -17.26 7.09
N ALA A 39 -18.46 -16.92 7.17
CA ALA A 39 -17.59 -17.19 8.31
C ALA A 39 -17.48 -16.01 9.30
N GLU A 40 -18.33 -14.98 9.18
CA GLU A 40 -18.28 -13.74 9.99
C GLU A 40 -18.18 -14.03 11.48
N GLY A 41 -19.02 -14.88 12.02
CA GLY A 41 -19.03 -15.20 13.46
C GLY A 41 -17.72 -15.77 13.95
N ASP A 42 -17.12 -16.71 13.21
CA ASP A 42 -15.82 -17.30 13.56
C ASP A 42 -14.69 -16.26 13.45
N ILE A 43 -14.68 -15.45 12.38
CA ILE A 43 -13.66 -14.43 12.15
C ILE A 43 -13.70 -13.35 13.23
N LEU A 44 -14.88 -12.85 13.59
CA LEU A 44 -15.03 -11.83 14.63
C LEU A 44 -14.67 -12.36 16.02
N ALA A 45 -14.98 -13.62 16.33
CA ALA A 45 -14.61 -14.26 17.59
C ALA A 45 -13.07 -14.38 17.72
N GLU A 46 -12.36 -14.79 16.68
CA GLU A 46 -10.89 -14.86 16.69
C GLU A 46 -10.26 -13.44 16.70
N ASN A 47 -10.90 -12.45 16.08
CA ASN A 47 -10.46 -11.07 16.16
C ASN A 47 -10.61 -10.49 17.57
N ASP A 48 -11.70 -10.78 18.27
CA ASP A 48 -11.90 -10.38 19.67
C ASP A 48 -10.82 -10.98 20.58
N ALA A 49 -10.40 -12.22 20.32
CA ALA A 49 -9.30 -12.86 21.06
C ALA A 49 -7.96 -12.15 20.78
N ASP A 50 -7.66 -11.80 19.51
CA ASP A 50 -6.48 -11.01 19.13
C ASP A 50 -6.51 -9.62 19.78
N MET A 51 -7.65 -8.91 19.72
CA MET A 51 -7.86 -7.60 20.32
C MET A 51 -7.63 -7.63 21.84
N THR A 52 -8.15 -8.66 22.51
CA THR A 52 -7.97 -8.84 23.96
C THR A 52 -6.51 -9.06 24.31
N ALA A 53 -5.80 -9.89 23.54
CA ALA A 53 -4.37 -10.16 23.76
C ALA A 53 -3.48 -8.94 23.44
N ALA A 54 -3.88 -8.08 22.49
CA ALA A 54 -3.11 -6.92 22.07
C ALA A 54 -3.27 -5.70 23.00
N ARG A 55 -4.34 -5.61 23.80
CA ARG A 55 -4.59 -4.49 24.72
C ARG A 55 -3.44 -4.31 25.70
N GLY A 56 -2.95 -3.08 25.81
CA GLY A 56 -1.81 -2.74 26.68
C GLY A 56 -0.43 -3.09 26.10
N HIS A 57 -0.37 -3.77 24.95
CA HIS A 57 0.87 -4.11 24.25
C HIS A 57 1.10 -3.29 22.99
N ILE A 58 0.04 -2.80 22.36
CA ILE A 58 0.10 -1.91 21.19
C ILE A 58 -0.72 -0.65 21.48
N ASN A 59 -0.43 0.45 20.76
CA ASN A 59 -1.14 1.71 20.93
C ASN A 59 -2.56 1.66 20.33
N ASP A 60 -3.40 2.65 20.65
CA ASP A 60 -4.81 2.71 20.21
C ASP A 60 -4.96 2.76 18.69
N VAL A 61 -4.02 3.39 18.00
CA VAL A 61 -4.00 3.47 16.53
C VAL A 61 -3.79 2.07 15.92
N MET A 62 -2.88 1.29 16.48
CA MET A 62 -2.64 -0.09 16.05
C MET A 62 -3.80 -1.03 16.44
N LEU A 63 -4.43 -0.78 17.60
CA LEU A 63 -5.66 -1.48 18.00
C LEU A 63 -6.81 -1.21 17.01
N ASP A 64 -7.00 0.05 16.58
CA ASP A 64 -8.01 0.36 15.57
C ASP A 64 -7.72 -0.32 14.22
N ARG A 65 -6.46 -0.42 13.82
CA ARG A 65 -6.06 -1.17 12.61
C ARG A 65 -6.36 -2.66 12.69
N LEU A 66 -6.19 -3.25 13.88
CA LEU A 66 -6.40 -4.67 14.14
C LEU A 66 -7.89 -5.04 14.18
N ARG A 67 -8.74 -4.12 14.65
CA ARG A 67 -10.15 -4.37 14.89
C ARG A 67 -10.91 -4.70 13.61
N LEU A 68 -11.70 -5.77 13.65
CA LEU A 68 -12.74 -6.09 12.68
C LEU A 68 -14.12 -5.91 13.32
N ASP A 69 -15.08 -5.58 12.49
CA ASP A 69 -16.51 -5.56 12.74
C ASP A 69 -17.24 -5.96 11.45
N HIS A 70 -18.56 -6.03 11.50
CA HIS A 70 -19.37 -6.37 10.33
C HIS A 70 -19.03 -5.51 9.11
N ASP A 71 -18.98 -4.18 9.28
CA ASP A 71 -18.78 -3.25 8.18
C ASP A 71 -17.39 -3.40 7.55
N ARG A 72 -16.36 -3.61 8.38
CA ARG A 72 -14.99 -3.85 7.89
C ARG A 72 -14.87 -5.18 7.17
N LEU A 73 -15.53 -6.23 7.67
CA LEU A 73 -15.54 -7.54 6.99
C LEU A 73 -16.33 -7.49 5.68
N ALA A 74 -17.48 -6.80 5.67
CA ALA A 74 -18.25 -6.55 4.44
C ALA A 74 -17.42 -5.76 3.41
N GLY A 75 -16.66 -4.75 3.86
CA GLY A 75 -15.71 -4.02 3.02
C GLY A 75 -14.61 -4.91 2.43
N MET A 76 -14.09 -5.89 3.21
CA MET A 76 -13.13 -6.88 2.68
C MET A 76 -13.77 -7.75 1.59
N ALA A 77 -14.97 -8.23 1.81
CA ALA A 77 -15.69 -9.04 0.81
C ALA A 77 -16.00 -8.24 -0.46
N GLU A 78 -16.35 -6.96 -0.34
CA GLU A 78 -16.57 -6.07 -1.48
C GLU A 78 -15.28 -5.79 -2.25
N GLY A 79 -14.14 -5.61 -1.56
CA GLY A 79 -12.81 -5.52 -2.18
C GLY A 79 -12.49 -6.76 -3.04
N VAL A 80 -12.79 -7.96 -2.54
CA VAL A 80 -12.63 -9.21 -3.31
C VAL A 80 -13.54 -9.23 -4.55
N ARG A 81 -14.81 -8.77 -4.45
CA ARG A 81 -15.73 -8.67 -5.59
C ARG A 81 -15.23 -7.63 -6.62
N ALA A 82 -14.72 -6.50 -6.16
CA ALA A 82 -14.16 -5.48 -7.04
C ALA A 82 -12.98 -6.03 -7.86
N ILE A 83 -12.09 -6.82 -7.24
CA ILE A 83 -10.99 -7.51 -7.96
C ILE A 83 -11.53 -8.53 -8.96
N ALA A 84 -12.59 -9.28 -8.62
CA ALA A 84 -13.21 -10.22 -9.56
C ALA A 84 -13.69 -9.51 -10.83
N ALA A 85 -14.18 -8.27 -10.71
CA ALA A 85 -14.69 -7.46 -11.82
C ALA A 85 -13.58 -6.86 -12.71
N LEU A 86 -12.32 -6.81 -12.24
CA LEU A 86 -11.20 -6.32 -13.05
C LEU A 86 -10.89 -7.28 -14.22
N PRO A 87 -10.37 -6.78 -15.35
CA PRO A 87 -9.94 -7.64 -16.45
C PRO A 87 -8.76 -8.54 -16.04
N ASP A 88 -8.71 -9.76 -16.55
CA ASP A 88 -7.55 -10.64 -16.37
C ASP A 88 -6.40 -10.18 -17.27
N HIS A 89 -5.25 -9.96 -16.67
CA HIS A 89 -4.04 -9.54 -17.38
C HIS A 89 -3.18 -10.73 -17.83
N THR A 90 -3.47 -11.95 -17.40
CA THR A 90 -2.70 -13.15 -17.74
C THR A 90 -2.85 -13.49 -19.22
N GLY A 91 -1.73 -13.61 -19.92
CA GLY A 91 -1.71 -13.92 -21.35
C GLY A 91 -1.87 -12.72 -22.27
N ARG A 92 -2.06 -11.48 -21.75
CA ARG A 92 -2.14 -10.27 -22.56
C ARG A 92 -0.85 -10.06 -23.34
N VAL A 93 -0.98 -9.81 -24.66
CA VAL A 93 0.14 -9.45 -25.53
C VAL A 93 0.46 -7.97 -25.33
N LEU A 94 1.61 -7.70 -24.71
CA LEU A 94 2.09 -6.34 -24.42
C LEU A 94 2.75 -5.68 -25.64
N ALA A 95 3.40 -6.49 -26.50
CA ALA A 95 4.01 -6.03 -27.74
C ALA A 95 4.17 -7.21 -28.70
N GLU A 96 4.07 -6.94 -30.00
CA GLU A 96 4.35 -7.89 -31.08
C GLU A 96 5.30 -7.26 -32.09
N VAL A 97 6.33 -7.98 -32.49
CA VAL A 97 7.34 -7.54 -33.46
C VAL A 97 7.52 -8.59 -34.54
N HIS A 98 7.31 -8.20 -35.80
CA HIS A 98 7.61 -9.02 -36.96
C HIS A 98 9.05 -8.78 -37.44
N ARG A 99 9.84 -9.85 -37.50
CA ARG A 99 11.25 -9.74 -37.94
C ARG A 99 11.41 -10.00 -39.44
N PRO A 100 12.46 -9.43 -40.09
CA PRO A 100 12.70 -9.63 -41.54
C PRO A 100 12.89 -11.09 -41.94
N ASN A 101 13.36 -11.94 -41.03
CA ASN A 101 13.53 -13.39 -41.27
C ASN A 101 12.24 -14.21 -41.05
N GLY A 102 11.07 -13.56 -40.84
CA GLY A 102 9.78 -14.22 -40.68
C GLY A 102 9.44 -14.64 -39.26
N LEU A 103 10.32 -14.40 -38.24
CA LEU A 103 9.98 -14.64 -36.85
C LEU A 103 8.95 -13.59 -36.36
N VAL A 104 7.96 -14.06 -35.59
CA VAL A 104 7.05 -13.19 -34.82
C VAL A 104 7.39 -13.30 -33.35
N VAL A 105 7.78 -12.19 -32.72
CA VAL A 105 8.15 -12.11 -31.32
C VAL A 105 7.04 -11.41 -30.54
N ARG A 106 6.41 -12.13 -29.60
CA ARG A 106 5.38 -11.60 -28.71
C ARG A 106 5.93 -11.43 -27.29
N LYS A 107 5.75 -10.26 -26.70
CA LYS A 107 5.94 -10.03 -25.27
C LYS A 107 4.60 -10.30 -24.58
N VAL A 108 4.51 -11.33 -23.77
CA VAL A 108 3.26 -11.82 -23.16
C VAL A 108 3.32 -11.70 -21.65
N GLN A 109 2.30 -11.11 -21.04
CA GLN A 109 2.18 -10.96 -19.61
C GLN A 109 1.92 -12.32 -18.93
N VAL A 110 2.64 -12.58 -17.82
CA VAL A 110 2.53 -13.84 -17.06
C VAL A 110 2.63 -13.57 -15.56
N PRO A 111 2.06 -14.44 -14.70
CA PRO A 111 2.22 -14.34 -13.25
C PRO A 111 3.70 -14.41 -12.84
N LEU A 112 4.03 -13.78 -11.71
CA LEU A 112 5.36 -13.92 -11.08
C LEU A 112 5.61 -15.35 -10.60
N GLY A 113 4.64 -15.95 -9.91
CA GLY A 113 4.76 -17.31 -9.41
C GLY A 113 4.21 -17.48 -8.00
N LEU A 114 5.09 -17.76 -7.00
CA LEU A 114 4.75 -17.74 -5.59
C LEU A 114 5.08 -16.35 -5.00
N VAL A 115 4.04 -15.64 -4.58
CA VAL A 115 4.16 -14.35 -3.87
C VAL A 115 3.98 -14.61 -2.38
N SER A 116 4.91 -14.13 -1.57
CA SER A 116 4.79 -14.22 -0.11
C SER A 116 4.63 -12.83 0.50
N ILE A 117 3.72 -12.69 1.46
CA ILE A 117 3.46 -11.44 2.15
C ILE A 117 3.70 -11.62 3.64
N ILE A 118 4.60 -10.80 4.21
CA ILE A 118 4.82 -10.70 5.66
C ILE A 118 4.20 -9.40 6.13
N TYR A 119 3.20 -9.46 7.05
CA TYR A 119 2.44 -8.27 7.44
C TYR A 119 2.13 -8.22 8.94
N GLU A 120 1.87 -7.00 9.44
CA GLU A 120 1.58 -6.69 10.84
C GLU A 120 0.19 -6.04 10.97
N SER A 121 -0.51 -6.33 12.07
CA SER A 121 -1.71 -5.61 12.60
C SER A 121 -2.77 -5.19 11.57
N ARG A 122 -2.93 -5.94 10.48
CA ARG A 122 -3.85 -5.58 9.37
C ARG A 122 -4.58 -6.80 8.82
N PRO A 123 -5.66 -7.27 9.47
CA PRO A 123 -6.39 -8.46 9.02
C PRO A 123 -6.91 -8.36 7.57
N ASN A 124 -7.27 -7.16 7.10
CA ASN A 124 -7.73 -6.93 5.72
C ASN A 124 -6.67 -7.27 4.66
N VAL A 125 -5.38 -7.11 4.97
CA VAL A 125 -4.30 -7.48 4.04
C VAL A 125 -4.40 -8.96 3.64
N THR A 126 -4.95 -9.81 4.52
CA THR A 126 -5.14 -11.24 4.25
C THR A 126 -6.05 -11.48 3.04
N SER A 127 -7.21 -10.81 2.98
CA SER A 127 -8.16 -10.93 1.87
C SER A 127 -7.66 -10.25 0.60
N ASP A 128 -7.10 -9.04 0.72
CA ASP A 128 -6.64 -8.25 -0.41
C ASP A 128 -5.50 -8.97 -1.14
N ALA A 129 -4.51 -9.46 -0.37
CA ALA A 129 -3.39 -10.21 -0.89
C ALA A 129 -3.81 -11.52 -1.58
N ALA A 130 -4.73 -12.28 -0.95
CA ALA A 130 -5.23 -13.52 -1.52
C ALA A 130 -6.00 -13.28 -2.84
N ALA A 131 -6.87 -12.27 -2.87
CA ALA A 131 -7.67 -11.97 -4.05
C ALA A 131 -6.82 -11.47 -5.22
N LEU A 132 -5.89 -10.53 -4.98
CA LEU A 132 -4.96 -10.06 -6.01
C LEU A 132 -4.06 -11.18 -6.52
N ALA A 133 -3.56 -12.06 -5.65
CA ALA A 133 -2.75 -13.20 -6.06
C ALA A 133 -3.55 -14.16 -6.96
N VAL A 134 -4.77 -14.54 -6.57
CA VAL A 134 -5.62 -15.43 -7.38
C VAL A 134 -5.94 -14.81 -8.74
N LYS A 135 -6.37 -13.53 -8.78
CA LYS A 135 -6.72 -12.85 -10.03
C LYS A 135 -5.51 -12.73 -10.96
N SER A 136 -4.34 -12.37 -10.43
CA SER A 136 -3.10 -12.27 -11.22
C SER A 136 -2.46 -13.62 -11.58
N GLY A 137 -3.04 -14.74 -11.13
CA GLY A 137 -2.55 -16.09 -11.42
C GLY A 137 -1.36 -16.52 -10.56
N ASN A 138 -1.10 -15.84 -9.45
CA ASN A 138 -0.05 -16.16 -8.49
C ASN A 138 -0.58 -17.05 -7.36
N VAL A 139 0.23 -17.98 -6.87
CA VAL A 139 -0.04 -18.64 -5.60
C VAL A 139 0.54 -17.82 -4.45
N CYS A 140 -0.08 -17.87 -3.27
CA CYS A 140 0.20 -16.96 -2.18
C CYS A 140 0.48 -17.68 -0.86
N VAL A 141 1.56 -17.26 -0.18
CA VAL A 141 1.85 -17.64 1.19
C VAL A 141 1.87 -16.38 2.07
N LEU A 142 1.04 -16.40 3.09
CA LEU A 142 0.86 -15.31 4.05
C LEU A 142 1.60 -15.60 5.37
N ARG A 143 2.17 -14.57 5.97
CA ARG A 143 2.72 -14.63 7.33
C ARG A 143 2.31 -13.36 8.07
N SER A 144 1.36 -13.49 9.01
CA SER A 144 0.85 -12.39 9.82
C SER A 144 1.73 -12.10 11.05
N GLY A 145 1.66 -10.90 11.58
CA GLY A 145 2.18 -10.57 12.90
C GLY A 145 1.44 -11.36 13.99
N ARG A 146 2.08 -11.48 15.16
CA ARG A 146 1.53 -12.23 16.32
C ARG A 146 0.17 -11.68 16.75
N GLU A 147 0.02 -10.36 16.73
CA GLU A 147 -1.16 -9.63 17.18
C GLU A 147 -2.42 -9.83 16.31
N ALA A 148 -2.26 -10.30 15.06
CA ALA A 148 -3.35 -10.52 14.12
C ALA A 148 -3.47 -11.98 13.65
N HIS A 149 -2.73 -12.89 14.28
CA HIS A 149 -2.53 -14.24 13.76
C HIS A 149 -3.81 -15.08 13.75
N ARG A 150 -4.60 -15.04 14.81
CA ARG A 150 -5.85 -15.79 14.92
C ARG A 150 -6.86 -15.32 13.89
N SER A 151 -7.04 -13.99 13.78
CA SER A 151 -7.88 -13.37 12.75
C SER A 151 -7.45 -13.78 11.35
N ALA A 152 -6.15 -13.70 11.05
CA ALA A 152 -5.60 -14.06 9.76
C ALA A 152 -5.83 -15.55 9.42
N CYS A 153 -5.64 -16.45 10.37
CA CYS A 153 -5.92 -17.88 10.19
C CYS A 153 -7.40 -18.16 9.91
N ALA A 154 -8.32 -17.50 10.63
CA ALA A 154 -9.75 -17.62 10.41
C ALA A 154 -10.16 -17.12 9.01
N ILE A 155 -9.62 -15.96 8.59
CA ILE A 155 -9.83 -15.41 7.26
C ILE A 155 -9.30 -16.36 6.18
N VAL A 156 -8.06 -16.86 6.29
CA VAL A 156 -7.50 -17.81 5.32
C VAL A 156 -8.30 -19.09 5.24
N LYS A 157 -8.79 -19.60 6.38
CA LYS A 157 -9.68 -20.78 6.41
C LYS A 157 -10.96 -20.53 5.60
N ALA A 158 -11.60 -19.37 5.76
CA ALA A 158 -12.78 -18.98 5.01
C ALA A 158 -12.46 -18.85 3.51
N LEU A 159 -11.36 -18.15 3.16
CA LEU A 159 -10.95 -17.99 1.77
C LEU A 159 -10.63 -19.33 1.08
N LYS A 160 -9.94 -20.26 1.76
CA LYS A 160 -9.67 -21.62 1.23
C LYS A 160 -10.96 -22.41 0.98
N SER A 161 -11.96 -22.27 1.87
CA SER A 161 -13.29 -22.83 1.65
C SER A 161 -13.95 -22.27 0.38
N GLY A 162 -13.89 -20.94 0.21
CA GLY A 162 -14.37 -20.26 -1.00
C GLY A 162 -13.65 -20.71 -2.27
N ILE A 163 -12.32 -20.84 -2.23
CA ILE A 163 -11.52 -21.38 -3.35
C ILE A 163 -12.02 -22.76 -3.76
N ALA A 164 -12.21 -23.68 -2.79
CA ALA A 164 -12.74 -25.02 -3.05
C ALA A 164 -14.16 -25.01 -3.62
N GLN A 165 -15.06 -24.19 -3.06
CA GLN A 165 -16.44 -24.01 -3.54
C GLN A 165 -16.48 -23.45 -4.97
N GLY A 166 -15.56 -22.54 -5.30
CA GLY A 166 -15.38 -21.99 -6.65
C GLY A 166 -14.77 -22.97 -7.65
N GLY A 167 -14.35 -24.17 -7.21
CA GLY A 167 -13.73 -25.22 -8.04
C GLY A 167 -12.23 -25.06 -8.21
N GLY A 168 -11.56 -24.28 -7.36
CA GLY A 168 -10.11 -24.13 -7.31
C GLY A 168 -9.44 -25.10 -6.32
N ASP A 169 -8.11 -25.20 -6.42
CA ASP A 169 -7.29 -25.93 -5.45
C ASP A 169 -7.03 -25.02 -4.22
N PRO A 170 -7.50 -25.38 -3.01
CA PRO A 170 -7.29 -24.57 -1.81
C PRO A 170 -5.79 -24.35 -1.47
N GLU A 171 -4.90 -25.15 -2.02
CA GLU A 171 -3.47 -25.05 -1.75
C GLU A 171 -2.77 -23.91 -2.51
N ILE A 172 -3.48 -23.18 -3.37
CA ILE A 172 -2.99 -21.94 -3.99
C ILE A 172 -2.83 -20.80 -2.98
N LEU A 173 -3.45 -20.91 -1.80
CA LEU A 173 -3.37 -19.97 -0.69
C LEU A 173 -3.05 -20.69 0.60
N ASN A 174 -2.00 -20.27 1.31
CA ASN A 174 -1.66 -20.77 2.64
C ASN A 174 -1.19 -19.66 3.56
N ILE A 175 -1.25 -19.91 4.87
CA ILE A 175 -0.69 -19.05 5.92
C ILE A 175 0.30 -19.88 6.74
N VAL A 176 1.38 -19.25 7.18
CA VAL A 176 2.36 -19.87 8.05
C VAL A 176 1.88 -19.81 9.50
N ASP A 177 1.79 -20.98 10.15
CA ASP A 177 1.33 -21.10 11.56
C ASP A 177 2.40 -20.64 12.56
N ASP A 178 3.68 -20.74 12.19
CA ASP A 178 4.80 -20.31 13.03
C ASP A 178 4.93 -18.77 12.99
N ILE A 179 4.70 -18.15 14.15
CA ILE A 179 4.78 -16.69 14.36
C ILE A 179 6.16 -16.23 14.87
N THR A 180 7.15 -17.12 14.95
CA THR A 180 8.51 -16.75 15.35
C THR A 180 9.23 -15.97 14.26
N HIS A 181 10.30 -15.27 14.62
CA HIS A 181 11.15 -14.59 13.62
C HIS A 181 11.80 -15.57 12.63
N GLN A 182 11.99 -16.84 13.04
CA GLN A 182 12.56 -17.85 12.15
C GLN A 182 11.69 -18.08 10.93
N SER A 183 10.36 -18.13 11.06
CA SER A 183 9.46 -18.31 9.91
C SER A 183 9.56 -17.17 8.88
N ALA A 184 9.76 -15.93 9.35
CA ALA A 184 10.01 -14.81 8.45
C ALA A 184 11.35 -14.95 7.74
N THR A 185 12.42 -15.36 8.46
CA THR A 185 13.73 -15.62 7.88
C THR A 185 13.68 -16.75 6.85
N ASP A 186 12.94 -17.82 7.13
CA ASP A 186 12.74 -18.94 6.21
C ASP A 186 12.11 -18.46 4.89
N ILE A 187 11.11 -17.58 4.94
CA ILE A 187 10.49 -16.98 3.76
C ILE A 187 11.49 -16.08 3.01
N MET A 188 12.16 -15.17 3.73
CA MET A 188 13.12 -14.22 3.15
C MET A 188 14.29 -14.91 2.43
N THR A 189 14.64 -16.13 2.85
CA THR A 189 15.79 -16.86 2.31
C THR A 189 15.42 -18.04 1.40
N ALA A 190 14.14 -18.27 1.13
CA ALA A 190 13.62 -19.40 0.36
C ALA A 190 13.84 -19.26 -1.17
N LYS A 191 15.10 -19.08 -1.58
CA LYS A 191 15.48 -19.02 -3.01
C LYS A 191 14.97 -20.24 -3.78
N GLY A 192 14.37 -19.96 -4.96
CA GLY A 192 13.79 -20.98 -5.82
C GLY A 192 12.40 -21.47 -5.37
N LEU A 193 11.91 -21.08 -4.20
CA LEU A 193 10.54 -21.32 -3.74
C LEU A 193 9.69 -20.06 -3.81
N VAL A 194 10.16 -18.95 -3.28
CA VAL A 194 9.49 -17.63 -3.31
C VAL A 194 10.02 -16.84 -4.49
N ASP A 195 9.13 -16.36 -5.35
CA ASP A 195 9.44 -15.55 -6.52
C ASP A 195 9.38 -14.04 -6.19
N LEU A 196 8.55 -13.65 -5.22
CA LEU A 196 8.45 -12.27 -4.73
C LEU A 196 8.04 -12.26 -3.26
N LEU A 197 8.71 -11.42 -2.46
CA LEU A 197 8.36 -11.07 -1.09
C LEU A 197 7.85 -9.63 -1.02
N ILE A 198 6.74 -9.40 -0.31
CA ILE A 198 6.17 -8.08 -0.06
C ILE A 198 5.98 -7.91 1.45
N PRO A 199 6.80 -7.10 2.14
CA PRO A 199 6.57 -6.75 3.54
C PRO A 199 5.48 -5.67 3.67
N ARG A 200 4.63 -5.78 4.71
CA ARG A 200 3.55 -4.83 5.01
C ARG A 200 3.49 -4.53 6.52
N GLY A 201 4.25 -3.55 6.97
CA GLY A 201 4.30 -3.24 8.40
C GLY A 201 5.05 -1.95 8.68
N GLY A 202 5.56 -1.81 9.89
CA GLY A 202 6.39 -0.68 10.29
C GLY A 202 7.79 -0.71 9.65
N ALA A 203 8.50 0.42 9.73
CA ALA A 203 9.84 0.59 9.15
C ALA A 203 10.83 -0.51 9.55
N GLY A 204 10.71 -1.04 10.77
CA GLY A 204 11.58 -2.12 11.25
C GLY A 204 11.41 -3.43 10.47
N LEU A 205 10.16 -3.85 10.21
CA LEU A 205 9.87 -5.03 9.40
C LEU A 205 10.33 -4.84 7.95
N ILE A 206 10.00 -3.68 7.37
CA ILE A 206 10.37 -3.38 5.97
C ILE A 206 11.87 -3.43 5.81
N ARG A 207 12.63 -2.75 6.69
CA ARG A 207 14.09 -2.78 6.68
C ARG A 207 14.65 -4.20 6.82
N ALA A 208 14.15 -4.97 7.79
CA ALA A 208 14.59 -6.36 8.01
C ALA A 208 14.36 -7.24 6.77
N CYS A 209 13.25 -7.05 6.05
CA CYS A 209 12.98 -7.76 4.80
C CYS A 209 13.88 -7.29 3.67
N VAL A 210 14.05 -5.97 3.47
CA VAL A 210 14.86 -5.41 2.37
C VAL A 210 16.34 -5.77 2.54
N GLU A 211 16.88 -5.65 3.75
CA GLU A 211 18.29 -5.95 4.04
C GLU A 211 18.58 -7.45 4.17
N GLY A 212 17.62 -8.24 4.69
CA GLY A 212 17.80 -9.65 5.01
C GLY A 212 17.33 -10.63 3.94
N ALA A 213 16.49 -10.20 2.99
CA ALA A 213 15.95 -11.10 1.98
C ALA A 213 17.01 -11.46 0.92
N SER A 214 17.09 -12.73 0.60
CA SER A 214 17.84 -13.24 -0.56
C SER A 214 16.92 -13.59 -1.74
N VAL A 215 15.59 -13.49 -1.55
CA VAL A 215 14.58 -13.53 -2.60
C VAL A 215 14.26 -12.10 -3.06
N PRO A 216 13.72 -11.88 -4.28
CA PRO A 216 13.25 -10.58 -4.71
C PRO A 216 12.25 -10.00 -3.71
N CYS A 217 12.47 -8.75 -3.29
CA CYS A 217 11.62 -8.08 -2.31
C CYS A 217 11.19 -6.71 -2.87
N ILE A 218 9.89 -6.39 -2.78
CA ILE A 218 9.39 -5.05 -3.08
C ILE A 218 9.30 -4.26 -1.77
N GLU A 219 10.00 -3.15 -1.70
CA GLU A 219 9.94 -2.24 -0.58
C GLU A 219 8.61 -1.47 -0.60
N THR A 220 7.78 -1.67 0.42
CA THR A 220 6.62 -0.82 0.68
C THR A 220 7.09 0.28 1.62
N GLY A 221 7.21 1.51 1.10
CA GLY A 221 7.83 2.61 1.83
C GLY A 221 7.02 3.10 3.04
N THR A 222 7.72 3.75 3.98
CA THR A 222 7.13 4.71 4.91
C THR A 222 6.77 5.99 4.14
N GLY A 223 5.76 6.74 4.59
CA GLY A 223 5.27 7.91 3.88
C GLY A 223 5.58 9.22 4.61
N ILE A 224 6.67 9.91 4.29
CA ILE A 224 6.86 11.30 4.70
C ILE A 224 6.32 12.19 3.57
N CYS A 225 4.97 12.26 3.48
CA CYS A 225 4.29 12.98 2.41
C CYS A 225 4.28 14.48 2.67
N HIS A 226 4.50 15.26 1.60
CA HIS A 226 4.51 16.72 1.67
C HIS A 226 3.33 17.32 0.93
N VAL A 227 2.81 18.43 1.46
CA VAL A 227 1.94 19.34 0.72
C VAL A 227 2.63 20.71 0.65
N TYR A 228 2.76 21.26 -0.55
CA TYR A 228 3.28 22.60 -0.78
C TYR A 228 2.14 23.55 -1.17
N VAL A 229 1.97 24.62 -0.40
CA VAL A 229 1.04 25.72 -0.69
C VAL A 229 1.80 26.85 -1.36
N ASP A 230 1.60 26.99 -2.67
CA ASP A 230 2.28 27.99 -3.50
C ASP A 230 1.73 29.41 -3.29
N LYS A 231 2.48 30.43 -3.75
CA LYS A 231 2.07 31.84 -3.73
C LYS A 231 0.77 32.12 -4.51
N ALA A 232 0.49 31.31 -5.52
CA ALA A 232 -0.72 31.40 -6.35
C ALA A 232 -1.81 30.40 -5.92
N ALA A 233 -1.74 29.87 -4.71
CA ALA A 233 -2.74 28.92 -4.20
C ALA A 233 -4.07 29.59 -3.91
N ASP A 234 -5.17 28.91 -4.22
CA ASP A 234 -6.45 29.15 -3.57
C ASP A 234 -6.35 28.64 -2.12
N LEU A 235 -6.35 29.55 -1.16
CA LEU A 235 -6.11 29.23 0.25
C LEU A 235 -7.24 28.43 0.90
N ASP A 236 -8.47 28.50 0.38
CA ASP A 236 -9.58 27.67 0.86
C ASP A 236 -9.43 26.24 0.40
N LYS A 237 -9.03 25.99 -0.85
CA LYS A 237 -8.64 24.67 -1.34
C LYS A 237 -7.47 24.12 -0.55
N ALA A 238 -6.43 24.92 -0.32
CA ALA A 238 -5.26 24.52 0.43
C ALA A 238 -5.62 24.04 1.84
N LEU A 239 -6.46 24.79 2.56
CA LEU A 239 -6.94 24.41 3.90
C LEU A 239 -7.70 23.08 3.87
N ALA A 240 -8.58 22.87 2.89
CA ALA A 240 -9.36 21.65 2.77
C ALA A 240 -8.46 20.44 2.46
N ILE A 241 -7.48 20.61 1.56
CA ILE A 241 -6.52 19.56 1.18
C ILE A 241 -5.66 19.17 2.38
N VAL A 242 -5.03 20.13 3.06
CA VAL A 242 -4.17 19.89 4.23
C VAL A 242 -4.96 19.25 5.38
N GLU A 243 -6.18 19.76 5.69
CA GLU A 243 -7.03 19.13 6.71
C GLU A 243 -7.33 17.67 6.36
N ASN A 244 -7.75 17.41 5.14
CA ASN A 244 -8.01 16.03 4.68
C ASN A 244 -6.75 15.17 4.72
N ALA A 245 -5.64 15.65 4.17
CA ALA A 245 -4.38 14.93 4.08
C ALA A 245 -3.83 14.55 5.47
N LYS A 246 -3.95 15.44 6.47
CA LYS A 246 -3.45 15.16 7.82
C LYS A 246 -4.45 14.48 8.74
N THR A 247 -5.75 14.78 8.64
CA THR A 247 -6.69 14.44 9.73
C THR A 247 -7.71 13.37 9.41
N SER A 248 -7.90 13.01 8.14
CA SER A 248 -8.86 11.95 7.76
C SER A 248 -8.44 10.58 8.31
N ARG A 249 -7.14 10.26 8.26
CA ARG A 249 -6.55 9.04 8.85
C ARG A 249 -5.04 9.24 9.02
N PRO A 250 -4.58 9.82 10.14
CA PRO A 250 -3.17 10.22 10.29
C PRO A 250 -2.18 9.04 10.36
N SER A 251 -2.69 7.83 10.58
CA SER A 251 -1.87 6.62 10.79
C SER A 251 -1.56 5.82 9.53
N VAL A 252 -1.74 6.39 8.33
CA VAL A 252 -1.45 5.72 7.06
C VAL A 252 -0.33 6.44 6.31
N CYS A 253 0.39 5.71 5.46
CA CYS A 253 1.60 6.17 4.78
C CYS A 253 1.38 7.31 3.78
N ASN A 254 0.15 7.52 3.29
CA ASN A 254 -0.21 8.63 2.40
C ASN A 254 -0.78 9.84 3.16
N ALA A 255 -0.76 9.84 4.51
CA ALA A 255 -1.10 11.02 5.28
C ALA A 255 0.04 12.05 5.18
N GLU A 256 -0.34 13.32 5.16
CA GLU A 256 0.63 14.42 5.16
C GLU A 256 1.42 14.44 6.47
N GLU A 257 2.75 14.55 6.37
CA GLU A 257 3.63 14.69 7.52
C GLU A 257 4.36 16.03 7.53
N VAL A 258 4.53 16.65 6.35
CA VAL A 258 5.21 17.92 6.17
C VAL A 258 4.38 18.87 5.31
N LEU A 259 4.19 20.08 5.81
CA LEU A 259 3.57 21.20 5.11
C LEU A 259 4.62 22.25 4.77
N LEU A 260 4.76 22.58 3.50
CA LEU A 260 5.57 23.69 3.01
C LEU A 260 4.67 24.82 2.56
N VAL A 261 4.95 26.05 3.01
CA VAL A 261 4.13 27.23 2.68
C VAL A 261 5.00 28.30 2.07
N HIS A 262 4.59 28.83 0.90
CA HIS A 262 5.29 29.94 0.27
C HIS A 262 5.23 31.19 1.15
N SER A 263 6.36 31.88 1.33
CA SER A 263 6.49 33.05 2.20
C SER A 263 5.49 34.19 1.90
N ALA A 264 5.12 34.35 0.63
CA ALA A 264 4.15 35.37 0.21
C ALA A 264 2.74 35.17 0.78
N VAL A 265 2.35 33.94 1.10
CA VAL A 265 1.01 33.61 1.62
C VAL A 265 1.04 33.12 3.07
N ALA A 266 2.22 32.89 3.64
CA ALA A 266 2.37 32.31 4.96
C ALA A 266 1.69 33.14 6.06
N ALA A 267 1.80 34.47 6.03
CA ALA A 267 1.19 35.35 7.02
C ALA A 267 -0.34 35.30 7.04
N GLU A 268 -0.98 34.97 5.91
CA GLU A 268 -2.45 34.79 5.81
C GLU A 268 -2.84 33.34 6.09
N PHE A 269 -2.12 32.38 5.51
CA PHE A 269 -2.49 30.97 5.53
C PHE A 269 -2.27 30.32 6.90
N LEU A 270 -1.11 30.53 7.55
CA LEU A 270 -0.77 29.81 8.78
C LEU A 270 -1.74 30.11 9.95
N PRO A 271 -2.21 31.36 10.18
CA PRO A 271 -3.23 31.59 11.20
C PRO A 271 -4.55 30.85 10.92
N ARG A 272 -4.98 30.77 9.65
CA ARG A 272 -6.18 30.02 9.24
C ARG A 272 -5.98 28.51 9.44
N LEU A 273 -4.80 28.01 9.12
CA LEU A 273 -4.42 26.62 9.34
C LEU A 273 -4.47 26.25 10.81
N LYS A 274 -3.82 27.04 11.67
CA LYS A 274 -3.84 26.82 13.13
C LYS A 274 -5.27 26.81 13.66
N LYS A 275 -6.07 27.80 13.28
CA LYS A 275 -7.48 27.84 13.67
C LYS A 275 -8.19 26.53 13.30
N ARG A 276 -8.02 26.07 12.05
CA ARG A 276 -8.70 24.87 11.51
C ARG A 276 -8.24 23.57 12.15
N LEU A 277 -6.92 23.36 12.25
CA LEU A 277 -6.34 22.09 12.69
C LEU A 277 -6.18 21.99 14.21
N VAL A 278 -6.09 23.10 14.91
CA VAL A 278 -5.88 23.12 16.37
C VAL A 278 -7.13 23.59 17.10
N ASP A 279 -7.51 24.85 16.89
CA ASP A 279 -8.52 25.51 17.74
C ASP A 279 -9.93 24.96 17.48
N ASP A 280 -10.37 24.86 16.23
CA ASP A 280 -11.70 24.36 15.85
C ASP A 280 -11.83 22.86 16.17
N ARG A 281 -10.74 22.09 16.02
CA ARG A 281 -10.75 20.66 16.40
C ARG A 281 -10.87 20.48 17.90
N ALA A 282 -10.14 21.25 18.69
CA ALA A 282 -10.25 21.24 20.15
C ALA A 282 -11.67 21.63 20.61
N ALA A 283 -12.24 22.68 20.02
CA ALA A 283 -13.60 23.12 20.32
C ALA A 283 -14.67 22.07 19.94
N ALA A 284 -14.41 21.25 18.93
CA ALA A 284 -15.28 20.14 18.52
C ALA A 284 -15.03 18.82 19.29
N GLY A 285 -14.18 18.82 20.32
CA GLY A 285 -13.81 17.62 21.08
C GLY A 285 -12.99 16.59 20.28
N LYS A 286 -12.40 16.99 19.14
CA LYS A 286 -11.51 16.17 18.32
C LYS A 286 -10.07 16.41 18.75
N THR A 287 -9.18 15.44 18.52
CA THR A 287 -7.75 15.58 18.78
C THR A 287 -7.16 16.73 17.96
N PRO A 288 -6.61 17.79 18.59
CA PRO A 288 -5.90 18.85 17.87
C PRO A 288 -4.65 18.32 17.19
N VAL A 289 -4.23 18.96 16.09
CA VAL A 289 -2.95 18.66 15.45
C VAL A 289 -1.85 19.47 16.15
N GLU A 290 -0.80 18.78 16.61
CA GLU A 290 0.43 19.42 17.06
C GLU A 290 1.19 19.96 15.85
N LEU A 291 1.40 21.28 15.79
CA LEU A 291 2.16 21.91 14.73
C LEU A 291 3.62 22.09 15.19
N ARG A 292 4.56 21.46 14.47
CA ARG A 292 6.01 21.60 14.68
C ARG A 292 6.56 22.54 13.64
N LEU A 293 6.97 23.72 14.09
CA LEU A 293 7.20 24.88 13.26
C LEU A 293 8.69 25.16 13.08
N ASP A 294 9.12 25.42 11.84
CA ASP A 294 10.43 26.04 11.60
C ASP A 294 10.46 27.48 12.19
N GLU A 295 11.62 28.12 12.21
CA GLU A 295 11.79 29.45 12.78
C GLU A 295 10.89 30.50 12.11
N ARG A 296 10.66 30.37 10.79
CA ARG A 296 9.86 31.33 10.01
C ARG A 296 8.37 31.16 10.26
N ALA A 297 7.88 29.94 10.36
CA ALA A 297 6.48 29.65 10.72
C ALA A 297 6.20 30.03 12.18
N ALA A 298 7.14 29.76 13.11
CA ALA A 298 7.04 30.13 14.51
C ALA A 298 7.01 31.65 14.74
N ALA A 299 7.54 32.45 13.85
CA ALA A 299 7.40 33.91 13.87
C ALA A 299 5.99 34.39 13.53
N ILE A 300 5.14 33.54 12.92
CA ILE A 300 3.78 33.90 12.46
C ILE A 300 2.70 33.32 13.39
N ILE A 301 2.85 32.06 13.82
CA ILE A 301 1.88 31.38 14.68
C ILE A 301 2.57 30.69 15.86
N PRO A 302 1.92 30.54 17.02
CA PRO A 302 2.44 29.71 18.10
C PRO A 302 2.28 28.23 17.78
N GLY A 303 3.32 27.45 18.16
CA GLY A 303 3.37 26.00 18.05
C GLY A 303 4.62 25.44 18.72
N THR A 304 4.87 24.14 18.58
CA THR A 304 6.09 23.49 19.07
C THR A 304 7.24 23.79 18.09
N PRO A 305 8.42 24.24 18.52
CA PRO A 305 9.57 24.36 17.63
C PRO A 305 9.91 23.00 16.99
N ALA A 306 10.13 23.00 15.68
CA ALA A 306 10.54 21.79 14.98
C ALA A 306 11.92 21.31 15.46
N GLY A 307 12.01 20.03 15.76
CA GLY A 307 13.28 19.37 16.08
C GLY A 307 14.08 19.02 14.82
N GLU A 308 15.36 18.67 15.01
CA GLU A 308 16.29 18.35 13.93
C GLU A 308 15.78 17.26 12.95
N ARG A 309 14.97 16.33 13.45
CA ARG A 309 14.50 15.17 12.69
C ARG A 309 13.00 15.23 12.33
N ASP A 310 12.31 16.31 12.61
CA ASP A 310 10.86 16.36 12.42
C ASP A 310 10.46 16.33 10.94
N PHE A 311 11.30 16.84 10.05
CA PHE A 311 11.08 16.76 8.60
C PHE A 311 11.46 15.39 8.01
N ASP A 312 12.16 14.54 8.77
CA ASP A 312 12.55 13.17 8.41
C ASP A 312 11.75 12.11 9.17
N THR A 313 10.58 12.49 9.71
CA THR A 313 9.79 11.62 10.59
C THR A 313 8.40 11.36 10.04
N GLU A 314 8.05 10.07 9.87
CA GLU A 314 6.68 9.63 9.69
C GLU A 314 6.01 9.55 11.07
N PHE A 315 5.25 10.57 11.46
CA PHE A 315 4.65 10.65 12.81
C PHE A 315 3.52 9.66 13.04
N LEU A 316 2.77 9.31 11.99
CA LEU A 316 1.60 8.44 12.05
C LEU A 316 0.58 8.89 13.11
N ASN A 317 0.52 10.18 13.39
CA ASN A 317 -0.29 10.80 14.44
C ASN A 317 -0.76 12.19 14.02
N TYR A 318 -1.55 12.85 14.86
CA TYR A 318 -1.96 14.24 14.70
C TYR A 318 -0.80 15.20 15.00
N ILE A 319 0.30 15.06 14.27
CA ILE A 319 1.51 15.90 14.31
C ILE A 319 1.84 16.29 12.87
N LEU A 320 2.14 17.57 12.62
CA LEU A 320 2.46 18.11 11.31
C LEU A 320 3.67 19.04 11.42
N ALA A 321 4.75 18.72 10.70
CA ALA A 321 5.88 19.62 10.56
C ALA A 321 5.56 20.69 9.52
N VAL A 322 5.90 21.96 9.80
CA VAL A 322 5.56 23.12 8.95
C VAL A 322 6.80 23.96 8.72
N ALA A 323 7.11 24.23 7.45
CA ALA A 323 8.19 25.13 7.08
C ALA A 323 7.75 26.17 6.04
N VAL A 324 8.43 27.33 6.04
CA VAL A 324 8.19 28.43 5.09
C VAL A 324 9.33 28.46 4.07
N VAL A 325 8.96 28.43 2.78
CA VAL A 325 9.89 28.47 1.64
C VAL A 325 9.62 29.66 0.72
N ASP A 326 10.59 30.05 -0.11
CA ASP A 326 10.47 31.27 -0.92
C ASP A 326 10.17 31.00 -2.39
N SER A 327 10.17 29.72 -2.80
CA SER A 327 9.84 29.35 -4.19
C SER A 327 9.46 27.87 -4.30
N VAL A 328 8.88 27.49 -5.44
CA VAL A 328 8.58 26.10 -5.77
C VAL A 328 9.86 25.25 -5.86
N GLU A 329 10.96 25.82 -6.33
CA GLU A 329 12.26 25.12 -6.40
C GLU A 329 12.81 24.80 -4.99
N GLN A 330 12.63 25.71 -4.02
CA GLN A 330 12.98 25.40 -2.63
C GLN A 330 12.09 24.33 -2.03
N ALA A 331 10.78 24.33 -2.34
CA ALA A 331 9.88 23.26 -1.94
C ALA A 331 10.31 21.91 -2.53
N VAL A 332 10.63 21.86 -3.82
CA VAL A 332 11.18 20.66 -4.48
C VAL A 332 12.49 20.20 -3.84
N ALA A 333 13.42 21.11 -3.58
CA ALA A 333 14.70 20.79 -2.93
C ALA A 333 14.49 20.21 -1.52
N HIS A 334 13.54 20.75 -0.75
CA HIS A 334 13.17 20.23 0.56
C HIS A 334 12.61 18.81 0.44
N ILE A 335 11.65 18.59 -0.49
CA ILE A 335 11.05 17.29 -0.76
C ILE A 335 12.12 16.25 -1.14
N LEU A 336 13.03 16.59 -2.06
CA LEU A 336 14.11 15.69 -2.48
C LEU A 336 15.07 15.31 -1.35
N THR A 337 15.15 16.13 -0.31
CA THR A 337 16.01 15.88 0.87
C THR A 337 15.30 15.04 1.93
N HIS A 338 14.02 15.30 2.20
CA HIS A 338 13.31 14.80 3.39
C HIS A 338 12.21 13.78 3.08
N SER A 339 11.71 13.73 1.83
CA SER A 339 10.66 12.79 1.47
C SER A 339 11.19 11.36 1.32
N THR A 340 10.32 10.40 1.60
CA THR A 340 10.53 8.98 1.27
C THR A 340 10.13 8.64 -0.17
N GLY A 341 9.73 9.63 -0.98
CA GLY A 341 9.30 9.43 -2.36
C GLY A 341 7.93 8.76 -2.50
N HIS A 342 7.05 8.95 -1.51
CA HIS A 342 5.72 8.31 -1.50
C HIS A 342 4.68 9.15 -2.26
N SER A 343 4.27 10.29 -1.71
CA SER A 343 3.18 11.11 -2.26
C SER A 343 3.37 12.57 -1.92
N GLU A 344 3.41 13.42 -2.95
CA GLU A 344 3.64 14.85 -2.80
C GLU A 344 2.56 15.65 -3.51
N ALA A 345 2.15 16.76 -2.94
CA ALA A 345 1.13 17.62 -3.52
C ALA A 345 1.58 19.08 -3.60
N ILE A 346 1.22 19.76 -4.67
CA ILE A 346 1.23 21.22 -4.76
C ILE A 346 -0.20 21.74 -4.84
N VAL A 347 -0.47 22.84 -4.13
CA VAL A 347 -1.71 23.61 -4.29
C VAL A 347 -1.35 24.93 -4.96
N THR A 348 -1.79 25.14 -6.19
CA THR A 348 -1.50 26.35 -6.98
C THR A 348 -2.52 26.53 -8.10
N GLU A 349 -2.79 27.79 -8.47
CA GLU A 349 -3.52 28.14 -9.69
C GLU A 349 -2.55 28.56 -10.82
N ASP A 350 -1.22 28.51 -10.60
CA ASP A 350 -0.21 28.78 -11.63
C ASP A 350 0.26 27.48 -12.30
N PRO A 351 -0.08 27.27 -13.59
CA PRO A 351 0.35 26.06 -14.32
C PRO A 351 1.87 25.93 -14.44
N ALA A 352 2.61 27.05 -14.47
CA ALA A 352 4.07 27.01 -14.56
C ALA A 352 4.70 26.51 -13.25
N ALA A 353 4.18 26.93 -12.09
CA ALA A 353 4.59 26.40 -10.80
C ALA A 353 4.24 24.90 -10.67
N ALA A 354 3.05 24.50 -11.15
CA ALA A 354 2.66 23.10 -11.16
C ALA A 354 3.61 22.23 -12.01
N GLU A 355 3.99 22.70 -13.20
CA GLU A 355 4.93 21.99 -14.10
C GLU A 355 6.32 21.85 -13.45
N VAL A 356 6.85 22.91 -12.83
CA VAL A 356 8.13 22.88 -12.10
C VAL A 356 8.07 21.85 -10.96
N PHE A 357 6.97 21.85 -10.19
CA PHE A 357 6.79 20.92 -9.08
C PHE A 357 6.72 19.46 -9.58
N VAL A 358 5.88 19.18 -10.58
CA VAL A 358 5.68 17.82 -11.11
C VAL A 358 6.96 17.27 -11.74
N SER A 359 7.67 18.10 -12.53
CA SER A 359 8.91 17.67 -13.18
C SER A 359 10.10 17.55 -12.22
N GLY A 360 10.11 18.36 -11.15
CA GLY A 360 11.19 18.37 -10.16
C GLY A 360 11.03 17.32 -9.05
N THR A 361 9.83 16.81 -8.82
CA THR A 361 9.53 15.89 -7.72
C THR A 361 9.57 14.44 -8.22
N ASP A 362 10.47 13.61 -7.66
CA ASP A 362 10.63 12.20 -8.02
C ASP A 362 10.00 11.28 -6.97
N SER A 363 8.67 11.40 -6.78
CA SER A 363 7.88 10.56 -5.88
C SER A 363 6.94 9.63 -6.66
N ALA A 364 6.45 8.57 -6.00
CA ALA A 364 5.59 7.55 -6.62
C ALA A 364 4.25 8.14 -7.10
N ALA A 365 3.73 9.14 -6.37
CA ALA A 365 2.53 9.89 -6.76
C ALA A 365 2.75 11.38 -6.54
N VAL A 366 2.43 12.19 -7.56
CA VAL A 366 2.54 13.65 -7.50
C VAL A 366 1.19 14.27 -7.87
N TYR A 367 0.70 15.16 -7.02
CA TYR A 367 -0.63 15.74 -7.11
C TYR A 367 -0.58 17.24 -7.38
N VAL A 368 -1.49 17.72 -8.19
CA VAL A 368 -1.79 19.13 -8.36
C VAL A 368 -3.23 19.36 -7.87
N ASN A 369 -3.41 20.19 -6.86
CA ASN A 369 -4.70 20.57 -6.28
C ASN A 369 -5.54 19.36 -5.77
N ALA A 370 -4.88 18.33 -5.23
CA ALA A 370 -5.54 17.18 -4.63
C ALA A 370 -4.78 16.67 -3.40
N SER A 371 -5.49 15.99 -2.51
CA SER A 371 -4.93 15.41 -1.29
C SER A 371 -4.06 14.19 -1.58
N THR A 372 -2.97 14.03 -0.86
CA THR A 372 -2.12 12.81 -0.89
C THR A 372 -2.87 11.55 -0.47
N ARG A 373 -4.03 11.69 0.20
CA ARG A 373 -4.90 10.57 0.60
C ARG A 373 -5.45 9.76 -0.57
N PHE A 374 -5.42 10.29 -1.79
CA PHE A 374 -5.82 9.56 -2.99
C PHE A 374 -4.78 8.53 -3.46
N THR A 375 -3.59 8.44 -2.87
CA THR A 375 -2.64 7.35 -3.17
C THR A 375 -3.14 6.04 -2.55
N ASP A 376 -4.10 5.42 -3.20
CA ASP A 376 -4.83 4.23 -2.73
C ASP A 376 -5.26 3.41 -3.95
N GLY A 377 -5.19 2.08 -3.85
CA GLY A 377 -5.52 1.20 -4.97
C GLY A 377 -6.99 1.29 -5.40
N GLY A 378 -7.92 1.50 -4.46
CA GLY A 378 -9.33 1.71 -4.76
C GLY A 378 -9.57 3.02 -5.51
N GLU A 379 -8.97 4.12 -5.03
CA GLU A 379 -9.06 5.44 -5.64
C GLU A 379 -8.41 5.49 -7.04
N PHE A 380 -7.35 4.69 -7.26
CA PHE A 380 -6.68 4.58 -8.58
C PHE A 380 -7.38 3.60 -9.53
N GLY A 381 -8.49 3.00 -9.12
CA GLY A 381 -9.24 2.06 -9.95
C GLY A 381 -8.63 0.66 -10.05
N LEU A 382 -7.74 0.30 -9.12
CA LEU A 382 -7.10 -1.02 -9.05
C LEU A 382 -7.90 -2.04 -8.23
N GLY A 383 -9.09 -1.65 -7.75
CA GLY A 383 -9.94 -2.46 -6.87
C GLY A 383 -9.46 -2.45 -5.42
N CYS A 384 -8.33 -3.05 -5.14
CA CYS A 384 -7.55 -2.88 -3.91
C CYS A 384 -6.04 -2.93 -4.23
N GLU A 385 -5.19 -2.88 -3.21
CA GLU A 385 -3.75 -2.84 -3.43
C GLU A 385 -3.01 -3.86 -2.55
N MET A 386 -1.92 -4.39 -3.10
CA MET A 386 -0.96 -5.20 -2.34
C MET A 386 -0.10 -4.34 -1.41
N GLY A 387 -0.05 -3.06 -1.64
CA GLY A 387 0.70 -2.01 -0.94
C GLY A 387 1.15 -0.92 -1.88
N ILE A 388 1.80 0.09 -1.31
CA ILE A 388 2.35 1.22 -2.05
C ILE A 388 3.86 1.13 -1.99
N SER A 389 4.51 1.01 -3.16
CA SER A 389 5.97 0.94 -3.27
C SER A 389 6.55 2.30 -3.61
N THR A 390 7.66 2.64 -2.97
CA THR A 390 8.44 3.85 -3.28
C THR A 390 9.69 3.55 -4.10
N GLN A 391 10.01 2.26 -4.31
CA GLN A 391 11.18 1.87 -5.11
C GLN A 391 10.96 2.13 -6.61
N LYS A 392 12.05 2.26 -7.37
CA LYS A 392 11.97 2.53 -8.81
C LYS A 392 11.91 1.28 -9.67
N LEU A 393 12.47 0.16 -9.20
CA LEU A 393 12.48 -1.09 -9.95
C LEU A 393 11.20 -1.88 -9.72
N HIS A 394 10.63 -2.36 -10.83
CA HIS A 394 9.45 -3.19 -11.02
C HIS A 394 8.16 -2.46 -10.64
N ALA A 395 7.84 -2.28 -9.36
CA ALA A 395 6.60 -1.66 -8.90
C ALA A 395 6.87 -0.31 -8.23
N ARG A 396 6.10 0.72 -8.56
CA ARG A 396 6.15 2.05 -7.94
C ARG A 396 4.74 2.62 -7.81
N GLY A 397 4.39 3.11 -6.63
CA GLY A 397 3.02 3.51 -6.30
C GLY A 397 2.15 2.34 -5.81
N PRO A 398 0.81 2.48 -5.82
CA PRO A 398 -0.10 1.41 -5.46
C PRO A 398 0.08 0.19 -6.36
N MET A 399 0.20 -1.00 -5.76
CA MET A 399 0.45 -2.25 -6.47
C MET A 399 -0.84 -3.03 -6.70
N GLY A 400 -1.30 -3.09 -7.94
CA GLY A 400 -2.43 -3.89 -8.39
C GLY A 400 -2.01 -5.15 -9.14
N LEU A 401 -2.81 -5.54 -10.14
CA LEU A 401 -2.59 -6.77 -10.92
C LEU A 401 -1.38 -6.70 -11.85
N ASP A 402 -1.06 -5.52 -12.39
CA ASP A 402 0.07 -5.34 -13.31
C ASP A 402 1.41 -5.53 -12.57
N GLU A 403 1.53 -5.00 -11.35
CA GLU A 403 2.73 -5.11 -10.52
C GLU A 403 2.95 -6.53 -9.97
N LEU A 404 1.90 -7.37 -9.92
CA LEU A 404 1.99 -8.79 -9.58
C LEU A 404 2.25 -9.68 -10.80
N SER A 405 2.61 -9.08 -11.93
CA SER A 405 2.87 -9.76 -13.19
C SER A 405 4.27 -9.45 -13.70
N THR A 406 4.75 -10.31 -14.57
CA THR A 406 5.94 -10.10 -15.38
C THR A 406 5.64 -10.48 -16.83
N TYR A 407 6.63 -10.66 -17.67
CA TYR A 407 6.44 -11.07 -19.05
C TYR A 407 7.40 -12.17 -19.46
N LYS A 408 7.02 -12.92 -20.50
CA LYS A 408 7.91 -13.80 -21.27
C LYS A 408 7.84 -13.46 -22.73
N TYR A 409 8.89 -13.85 -23.47
CA TYR A 409 8.87 -13.79 -24.92
C TYR A 409 8.40 -15.12 -25.50
N VAL A 410 7.40 -15.07 -26.38
CA VAL A 410 6.95 -16.18 -27.23
C VAL A 410 7.42 -15.87 -28.63
N VAL A 411 8.28 -16.73 -29.17
CA VAL A 411 8.86 -16.57 -30.51
C VAL A 411 8.27 -17.64 -31.41
N LEU A 412 7.51 -17.18 -32.42
CA LEU A 412 6.88 -18.05 -33.41
C LEU A 412 7.73 -18.05 -34.67
N GLY A 413 8.06 -19.22 -35.16
CA GLY A 413 8.87 -19.43 -36.36
C GLY A 413 8.40 -20.60 -37.20
N SER A 414 9.03 -20.80 -38.35
CA SER A 414 8.79 -21.88 -39.30
C SER A 414 10.08 -22.59 -39.71
N GLY A 415 11.05 -22.67 -38.78
CA GLY A 415 12.35 -23.36 -38.99
C GLY A 415 13.53 -22.41 -39.22
N GLN A 416 13.41 -21.13 -38.88
CA GLN A 416 14.52 -20.16 -38.99
C GLN A 416 15.68 -20.56 -38.07
N ILE A 417 16.89 -20.47 -38.63
CA ILE A 417 18.16 -20.64 -37.92
C ILE A 417 18.96 -19.35 -37.96
N ARG A 418 19.90 -19.19 -37.03
CA ARG A 418 20.80 -18.02 -36.94
C ARG A 418 22.17 -18.40 -37.49
#